data_037f232574240720729744a9bab79cdf
#
_entry.id   037f232574240720729744a9bab79cdf
#
_cell.length_a   1.000
_cell.length_b   1.000
_cell.length_c   1.000
_cell.angle_alpha   90.00
_cell.angle_beta   90.00
_cell.angle_gamma   90.00
#
_symmetry.space_group_name_H-M   'P 1'
#
loop_
_entity.id
_entity.type
_entity.pdbx_description
1 polymer ?
#
loop_
_entity_poly.entity_id
_entity_poly.type
_entity_poly.pdbx_seq_one_letter_code
_entity_poly.pdbx_strand_id
1 'polypeptide(L)'
;MIRTSVDAARLPAAATVQSYKRLAEVERAFRSLKTVDLHVRPIHHRKPDRVRAHVFLCLLAYYVEWHMRQALKPLLFDDDDKATAEATRQSVVAPAQRSARAKAKAATKRTADGWPVHSFQTLLADLATLTKNQVRPFGPDGTTLDILATPTELQRRAFDLLGVSPRV
;
A
#
# COMPACT_ATOMS: atom_id res chain seq x y z
N MET A 1 11.52 -17.81 -24.22
CA MET A 1 12.67 -17.02 -24.71
C MET A 1 12.27 -15.55 -24.69
N ILE A 2 13.08 -14.64 -24.09
CA ILE A 2 12.84 -13.19 -24.09
C ILE A 2 13.77 -12.59 -25.14
N ARG A 3 13.24 -11.68 -25.98
CA ARG A 3 14.00 -10.93 -26.98
C ARG A 3 13.93 -9.45 -26.67
N THR A 4 15.03 -8.72 -26.91
CA THR A 4 15.12 -7.28 -26.78
C THR A 4 15.91 -6.70 -27.96
N SER A 5 15.56 -5.48 -28.36
CA SER A 5 16.33 -4.69 -29.34
C SER A 5 17.42 -3.83 -28.68
N VAL A 6 17.49 -3.83 -27.35
CA VAL A 6 18.51 -3.08 -26.60
C VAL A 6 19.80 -3.88 -26.60
N ASP A 7 20.92 -3.17 -26.85
CA ASP A 7 22.25 -3.77 -26.84
C ASP A 7 22.58 -4.43 -25.49
N ALA A 8 23.27 -5.57 -25.54
CA ALA A 8 23.66 -6.34 -24.36
C ALA A 8 24.57 -5.56 -23.39
N ALA A 9 25.36 -4.60 -23.91
CA ALA A 9 26.19 -3.71 -23.09
C ALA A 9 25.32 -2.75 -22.23
N ARG A 10 24.15 -2.35 -22.73
CA ARG A 10 23.19 -1.49 -22.00
C ARG A 10 22.21 -2.28 -21.15
N LEU A 11 21.82 -3.46 -21.57
CA LEU A 11 20.86 -4.32 -20.87
C LEU A 11 21.33 -5.79 -20.91
N PRO A 12 22.18 -6.22 -19.96
CA PRO A 12 22.64 -7.60 -19.87
C PRO A 12 21.48 -8.61 -19.72
N ALA A 13 21.72 -9.87 -20.05
CA ALA A 13 20.70 -10.91 -20.05
C ALA A 13 19.92 -11.02 -18.70
N ALA A 14 20.63 -10.98 -17.57
CA ALA A 14 20.00 -11.02 -16.26
C ALA A 14 19.07 -9.80 -16.02
N ALA A 15 19.52 -8.59 -16.38
CA ALA A 15 18.71 -7.36 -16.27
C ALA A 15 17.51 -7.39 -17.22
N THR A 16 17.64 -7.99 -18.41
CA THR A 16 16.51 -8.19 -19.33
C THR A 16 15.44 -9.08 -18.71
N VAL A 17 15.81 -10.19 -18.08
CA VAL A 17 14.88 -11.08 -17.39
C VAL A 17 14.21 -10.38 -16.21
N GLN A 18 14.96 -9.62 -15.41
CA GLN A 18 14.41 -8.85 -14.29
C GLN A 18 13.43 -7.79 -14.78
N SER A 19 13.76 -7.04 -15.83
CA SER A 19 12.89 -6.03 -16.42
C SER A 19 11.57 -6.63 -16.91
N TYR A 20 11.63 -7.78 -17.57
CA TYR A 20 10.44 -8.51 -17.98
C TYR A 20 9.57 -8.94 -16.79
N LYS A 21 10.18 -9.47 -15.73
CA LYS A 21 9.45 -9.86 -14.52
C LYS A 21 8.78 -8.68 -13.81
N ARG A 22 9.37 -7.47 -13.88
CA ARG A 22 8.78 -6.25 -13.34
C ARG A 22 7.49 -5.82 -14.05
N LEU A 23 7.21 -6.30 -15.25
CA LEU A 23 5.92 -6.06 -15.91
C LEU A 23 4.73 -6.53 -15.06
N ALA A 24 4.90 -7.56 -14.24
CA ALA A 24 3.88 -8.00 -13.30
C ALA A 24 3.49 -6.91 -12.28
N GLU A 25 4.39 -5.99 -11.94
CA GLU A 25 4.10 -4.85 -11.07
C GLU A 25 3.21 -3.82 -11.81
N VAL A 26 3.51 -3.58 -13.09
CA VAL A 26 2.70 -2.69 -13.95
C VAL A 26 1.30 -3.26 -14.15
N GLU A 27 1.20 -4.57 -14.43
CA GLU A 27 -0.11 -5.24 -14.56
C GLU A 27 -0.93 -5.16 -13.27
N ARG A 28 -0.28 -5.32 -12.11
CA ARG A 28 -0.92 -5.18 -10.80
C ARG A 28 -1.42 -3.76 -10.58
N ALA A 29 -0.61 -2.74 -10.93
CA ALA A 29 -1.01 -1.34 -10.84
C ALA A 29 -2.25 -1.05 -11.70
N PHE A 30 -2.27 -1.51 -12.95
CA PHE A 30 -3.43 -1.36 -13.82
C PHE A 30 -4.66 -2.11 -13.32
N ARG A 31 -4.49 -3.28 -12.70
CA ARG A 31 -5.60 -4.04 -12.12
C ARG A 31 -6.19 -3.30 -10.91
N SER A 32 -5.35 -2.81 -10.01
CA SER A 32 -5.78 -2.00 -8.85
C SER A 32 -6.55 -0.75 -9.30
N LEU A 33 -6.01 -0.01 -10.27
CA LEU A 33 -6.67 1.17 -10.83
C LEU A 33 -8.02 0.87 -11.47
N LYS A 34 -8.13 -0.24 -12.22
CA LYS A 34 -9.32 -0.52 -13.02
C LYS A 34 -10.48 -1.09 -12.23
N THR A 35 -10.23 -2.05 -11.34
CA THR A 35 -11.29 -2.92 -10.83
C THR A 35 -11.22 -3.28 -9.36
N VAL A 36 -10.04 -3.33 -8.75
CA VAL A 36 -9.91 -3.92 -7.40
C VAL A 36 -10.08 -2.88 -6.31
N ASP A 37 -9.28 -1.83 -6.34
CA ASP A 37 -9.22 -0.87 -5.24
C ASP A 37 -9.84 0.49 -5.59
N LEU A 38 -9.59 1.02 -6.77
CA LEU A 38 -9.88 2.42 -7.09
C LEU A 38 -11.02 2.63 -8.10
N HIS A 39 -11.50 1.58 -8.74
CA HIS A 39 -12.67 1.60 -9.63
C HIS A 39 -12.70 2.79 -10.61
N VAL A 40 -11.58 3.03 -11.32
CA VAL A 40 -11.53 4.12 -12.31
C VAL A 40 -12.65 4.01 -13.37
N ARG A 41 -13.18 2.81 -13.54
CA ARG A 41 -14.34 2.54 -14.41
C ARG A 41 -15.52 1.99 -13.59
N PRO A 42 -16.77 2.29 -13.97
CA PRO A 42 -17.20 3.11 -15.10
C PRO A 42 -16.99 4.62 -14.87
N ILE A 43 -16.63 5.35 -15.94
CA ILE A 43 -16.49 6.81 -15.89
C ILE A 43 -17.86 7.43 -16.21
N HIS A 44 -18.48 8.06 -15.22
CA HIS A 44 -19.80 8.70 -15.38
C HIS A 44 -19.74 10.15 -15.87
N HIS A 45 -18.54 10.69 -16.08
CA HIS A 45 -18.33 12.04 -16.57
C HIS A 45 -18.35 12.10 -18.10
N ARG A 46 -19.01 13.13 -18.66
CA ARG A 46 -19.11 13.34 -20.11
C ARG A 46 -18.21 14.47 -20.63
N LYS A 47 -17.87 15.46 -19.78
CA LYS A 47 -17.00 16.58 -20.17
C LYS A 47 -15.54 16.13 -20.10
N PRO A 48 -14.71 16.41 -21.15
CA PRO A 48 -13.32 15.96 -21.22
C PRO A 48 -12.49 16.33 -19.98
N ASP A 49 -12.64 17.56 -19.48
CA ASP A 49 -11.87 18.01 -18.31
C ASP A 49 -12.26 17.28 -17.03
N ARG A 50 -13.53 16.93 -16.87
CA ARG A 50 -13.98 16.11 -15.72
C ARG A 50 -13.48 14.67 -15.83
N VAL A 51 -13.41 14.12 -17.04
CA VAL A 51 -12.82 12.78 -17.27
C VAL A 51 -11.34 12.79 -16.92
N ARG A 52 -10.59 13.81 -17.39
CA ARG A 52 -9.16 13.97 -17.04
C ARG A 52 -8.94 14.11 -15.54
N ALA A 53 -9.75 14.97 -14.89
CA ALA A 53 -9.68 15.16 -13.44
C ALA A 53 -9.98 13.86 -12.67
N HIS A 54 -11.00 13.10 -13.08
CA HIS A 54 -11.32 11.80 -12.48
C HIS A 54 -10.16 10.81 -12.59
N VAL A 55 -9.60 10.66 -13.80
CA VAL A 55 -8.46 9.77 -14.03
C VAL A 55 -7.24 10.22 -13.21
N PHE A 56 -6.97 11.53 -13.16
CA PHE A 56 -5.88 12.09 -12.37
C PHE A 56 -6.05 11.79 -10.86
N LEU A 57 -7.26 11.97 -10.31
CA LEU A 57 -7.53 11.67 -8.91
C LEU A 57 -7.37 10.18 -8.61
N CYS A 58 -7.78 9.28 -9.50
CA CYS A 58 -7.55 7.85 -9.32
C CYS A 58 -6.06 7.50 -9.36
N LEU A 59 -5.27 8.13 -10.25
CA LEU A 59 -3.82 7.94 -10.28
C LEU A 59 -3.15 8.47 -9.01
N LEU A 60 -3.59 9.62 -8.51
CA LEU A 60 -3.09 10.19 -7.25
C LEU A 60 -3.44 9.28 -6.06
N ALA A 61 -4.66 8.77 -6.00
CA ALA A 61 -5.08 7.82 -4.97
C ALA A 61 -4.22 6.55 -4.99
N TYR A 62 -3.93 6.00 -6.20
CA TYR A 62 -3.03 4.85 -6.34
C TYR A 62 -1.62 5.18 -5.84
N TYR A 63 -1.10 6.35 -6.17
CA TYR A 63 0.21 6.81 -5.70
C TYR A 63 0.28 6.86 -4.17
N VAL A 64 -0.73 7.47 -3.53
CA VAL A 64 -0.83 7.54 -2.07
C VAL A 64 -0.93 6.15 -1.45
N GLU A 65 -1.82 5.29 -1.96
CA GLU A 65 -1.97 3.91 -1.50
C GLU A 65 -0.66 3.13 -1.60
N TRP A 66 0.06 3.27 -2.70
CA TRP A 66 1.35 2.60 -2.88
C TRP A 66 2.36 3.00 -1.81
N HIS A 67 2.48 4.31 -1.53
CA HIS A 67 3.37 4.82 -0.49
C HIS A 67 2.95 4.36 0.91
N MET A 68 1.66 4.40 1.21
CA MET A 68 1.13 3.87 2.47
C MET A 68 1.47 2.39 2.65
N ARG A 69 1.25 1.56 1.61
CA ARG A 69 1.62 0.14 1.64
C ARG A 69 3.12 -0.07 1.87
N GLN A 70 3.99 0.76 1.27
CA GLN A 70 5.43 0.65 1.50
C GLN A 70 5.79 0.97 2.96
N ALA A 71 5.26 2.04 3.51
CA ALA A 71 5.51 2.45 4.90
C ALA A 71 4.95 1.44 5.92
N LEU A 72 3.76 0.92 5.66
CA LEU A 72 3.06 -0.01 6.56
C LEU A 72 3.48 -1.48 6.42
N LYS A 73 4.38 -1.84 5.50
CA LYS A 73 4.86 -3.21 5.31
C LYS A 73 5.22 -3.97 6.59
N PRO A 74 5.84 -3.36 7.61
CA PRO A 74 6.13 -4.05 8.86
C PRO A 74 4.90 -4.67 9.53
N LEU A 75 3.72 -4.02 9.42
CA LEU A 75 2.45 -4.46 9.98
C LEU A 75 1.61 -5.31 9.01
N LEU A 76 2.03 -5.43 7.74
CA LEU A 76 1.28 -6.14 6.71
C LEU A 76 1.85 -7.54 6.45
N PHE A 77 1.02 -8.41 5.86
CA PHE A 77 1.47 -9.70 5.32
C PHE A 77 2.46 -9.57 4.16
N ASP A 78 2.71 -8.35 3.70
CA ASP A 78 3.66 -8.06 2.64
C ASP A 78 5.09 -8.41 3.06
N ASP A 79 5.92 -8.77 2.07
CA ASP A 79 7.33 -9.02 2.31
C ASP A 79 8.08 -7.70 2.42
N ASP A 80 8.55 -7.41 3.62
CA ASP A 80 9.33 -6.20 3.95
C ASP A 80 10.84 -6.40 3.80
N ASP A 81 11.28 -7.62 3.42
CA ASP A 81 12.69 -7.96 3.22
C ASP A 81 12.93 -8.66 1.87
N LYS A 82 12.34 -8.11 0.81
CA LYS A 82 12.48 -8.63 -0.56
C LYS A 82 13.92 -8.63 -1.06
N ALA A 83 14.73 -7.66 -0.61
CA ALA A 83 16.12 -7.53 -1.03
C ALA A 83 16.94 -8.77 -0.62
N THR A 84 16.82 -9.21 0.63
CA THR A 84 17.47 -10.43 1.13
C THR A 84 16.95 -11.68 0.40
N ALA A 85 15.63 -11.76 0.17
CA ALA A 85 15.05 -12.88 -0.57
C ALA A 85 15.54 -12.93 -2.04
N GLU A 86 15.80 -11.77 -2.65
CA GLU A 86 16.34 -11.69 -4.01
C GLU A 86 17.85 -11.99 -4.07
N ALA A 87 18.62 -11.55 -3.07
CA ALA A 87 20.05 -11.81 -2.96
C ALA A 87 20.37 -13.30 -2.76
N THR A 88 19.53 -14.03 -2.05
CA THR A 88 19.66 -15.48 -1.80
C THR A 88 19.14 -16.36 -2.94
N ARG A 89 18.63 -15.77 -4.00
CA ARG A 89 18.03 -16.46 -5.12
C ARG A 89 19.08 -17.12 -5.98
N GLN A 90 18.93 -18.40 -6.29
CA GLN A 90 19.89 -19.19 -7.07
C GLN A 90 20.07 -18.64 -8.50
N SER A 91 19.05 -18.09 -9.10
CA SER A 91 19.11 -17.51 -10.44
C SER A 91 17.96 -16.54 -10.67
N VAL A 92 18.15 -15.55 -11.56
CA VAL A 92 17.10 -14.58 -11.94
C VAL A 92 15.90 -15.25 -12.62
N VAL A 93 16.05 -16.45 -13.15
CA VAL A 93 14.97 -17.23 -13.80
C VAL A 93 14.18 -18.04 -12.78
N ALA A 94 14.80 -18.45 -11.66
CA ALA A 94 14.13 -19.23 -10.62
C ALA A 94 12.86 -18.54 -10.10
N PRO A 95 11.85 -19.25 -9.59
CA PRO A 95 10.69 -18.66 -8.94
C PRO A 95 11.10 -17.74 -7.77
N ALA A 96 10.40 -16.63 -7.62
CA ALA A 96 10.60 -15.77 -6.47
C ALA A 96 10.17 -16.50 -5.20
N GLN A 97 10.97 -16.39 -4.14
CA GLN A 97 10.64 -16.91 -2.82
C GLN A 97 10.38 -15.74 -1.88
N ARG A 98 9.52 -15.97 -0.89
CA ARG A 98 9.34 -15.02 0.21
C ARG A 98 10.53 -15.10 1.15
N SER A 99 10.90 -13.98 1.74
CA SER A 99 11.91 -13.92 2.80
C SER A 99 11.53 -14.80 4.01
N ALA A 100 12.51 -15.21 4.81
CA ALA A 100 12.26 -15.94 6.04
C ALA A 100 11.33 -15.16 6.98
N ARG A 101 11.53 -13.84 7.05
CA ARG A 101 10.69 -12.93 7.85
C ARG A 101 9.23 -12.91 7.38
N ALA A 102 8.98 -12.84 6.08
CA ALA A 102 7.64 -12.89 5.54
C ALA A 102 6.96 -14.26 5.74
N LYS A 103 7.73 -15.35 5.68
CA LYS A 103 7.24 -16.70 5.99
C LYS A 103 6.85 -16.81 7.47
N ALA A 104 7.68 -16.29 8.38
CA ALA A 104 7.41 -16.27 9.82
C ALA A 104 6.15 -15.44 10.15
N LYS A 105 6.03 -14.22 9.58
CA LYS A 105 4.81 -13.39 9.72
C LYS A 105 3.55 -14.12 9.27
N ALA A 106 3.61 -14.82 8.14
CA ALA A 106 2.46 -15.56 7.62
C ALA A 106 2.06 -16.74 8.50
N ALA A 107 3.05 -17.44 9.11
CA ALA A 107 2.81 -18.58 9.98
C ALA A 107 2.26 -18.17 11.36
N THR A 108 2.88 -17.17 11.99
CA THR A 108 2.55 -16.76 13.36
C THR A 108 1.39 -15.75 13.43
N LYS A 109 1.03 -15.10 12.32
CA LYS A 109 0.11 -13.95 12.28
C LYS A 109 0.57 -12.78 13.15
N ARG A 110 1.88 -12.75 13.47
CA ARG A 110 2.50 -11.70 14.28
C ARG A 110 3.78 -11.20 13.63
N THR A 111 4.09 -9.93 13.88
CA THR A 111 5.39 -9.34 13.55
C THR A 111 6.46 -9.84 14.53
N ALA A 112 7.74 -9.55 14.25
CA ALA A 112 8.83 -9.85 15.18
C ALA A 112 8.65 -9.18 16.56
N ASP A 113 8.03 -7.99 16.54
CA ASP A 113 7.75 -7.19 17.75
C ASP A 113 6.42 -7.60 18.44
N GLY A 114 5.80 -8.69 18.00
CA GLY A 114 4.57 -9.24 18.59
C GLY A 114 3.25 -8.62 18.14
N TRP A 115 3.26 -7.61 17.25
CA TRP A 115 2.04 -6.98 16.72
C TRP A 115 1.24 -7.93 15.82
N PRO A 116 -0.09 -7.84 15.79
CA PRO A 116 -0.88 -8.59 14.83
C PRO A 116 -0.56 -8.14 13.41
N VAL A 117 -0.50 -9.10 12.47
CA VAL A 117 -0.27 -8.82 11.06
C VAL A 117 -1.61 -8.69 10.33
N HIS A 118 -1.74 -7.64 9.55
CA HIS A 118 -2.96 -7.28 8.84
C HIS A 118 -2.83 -7.40 7.32
N SER A 119 -3.96 -7.54 6.63
CA SER A 119 -4.05 -7.09 5.24
C SER A 119 -4.11 -5.56 5.23
N PHE A 120 -3.80 -4.94 4.09
CA PHE A 120 -3.90 -3.48 3.99
C PHE A 120 -5.33 -2.99 4.29
N GLN A 121 -6.33 -3.69 3.77
CA GLN A 121 -7.74 -3.36 3.99
C GLN A 121 -8.16 -3.49 5.46
N THR A 122 -7.75 -4.56 6.14
CA THR A 122 -8.08 -4.74 7.56
C THR A 122 -7.36 -3.72 8.45
N LEU A 123 -6.14 -3.32 8.11
CA LEU A 123 -5.44 -2.25 8.83
C LEU A 123 -6.11 -0.90 8.61
N LEU A 124 -6.53 -0.59 7.37
CA LEU A 124 -7.29 0.63 7.11
C LEU A 124 -8.63 0.65 7.85
N ALA A 125 -9.33 -0.48 7.91
CA ALA A 125 -10.58 -0.60 8.68
C ALA A 125 -10.35 -0.36 10.17
N ASP A 126 -9.25 -0.86 10.73
CA ASP A 126 -8.87 -0.57 12.11
C ASP A 126 -8.55 0.92 12.32
N LEU A 127 -7.75 1.51 11.44
CA LEU A 127 -7.45 2.95 11.49
C LEU A 127 -8.70 3.82 11.35
N ALA A 128 -9.69 3.41 10.57
CA ALA A 128 -10.95 4.12 10.35
C ALA A 128 -11.84 4.16 11.61
N THR A 129 -11.55 3.36 12.63
CA THR A 129 -12.24 3.44 13.93
C THR A 129 -11.84 4.66 14.75
N LEU A 130 -10.71 5.31 14.38
CA LEU A 130 -10.28 6.56 15.00
C LEU A 130 -11.13 7.71 14.46
N THR A 131 -12.04 8.20 15.28
CA THR A 131 -13.02 9.22 14.88
C THR A 131 -12.79 10.53 15.65
N LYS A 132 -13.10 11.62 14.97
CA LYS A 132 -13.25 12.95 15.57
C LYS A 132 -14.74 13.25 15.67
N ASN A 133 -15.24 13.41 16.87
CA ASN A 133 -16.64 13.69 17.13
C ASN A 133 -16.80 15.15 17.52
N GLN A 134 -17.73 15.84 16.87
CA GLN A 134 -18.16 17.17 17.31
C GLN A 134 -19.31 17.01 18.30
N VAL A 135 -19.09 17.47 19.52
CA VAL A 135 -20.08 17.44 20.57
C VAL A 135 -20.52 18.88 20.88
N ARG A 136 -21.83 19.13 20.81
CA ARG A 136 -22.41 20.37 21.24
C ARG A 136 -23.11 20.11 22.60
N PRO A 137 -22.60 20.66 23.71
CA PRO A 137 -23.30 20.58 24.99
C PRO A 137 -24.70 21.22 24.92
N PHE A 138 -25.62 20.71 25.71
CA PHE A 138 -27.00 21.25 25.78
C PHE A 138 -26.96 22.71 26.24
N GLY A 139 -27.55 23.62 25.43
CA GLY A 139 -27.72 25.05 25.74
C GLY A 139 -27.65 25.91 24.47
N PRO A 140 -28.32 27.06 24.43
CA PRO A 140 -28.33 27.98 23.29
C PRO A 140 -26.95 28.54 22.94
N ASP A 141 -26.06 28.64 23.93
CA ASP A 141 -24.70 29.20 23.81
C ASP A 141 -23.60 28.11 23.81
N GLY A 142 -23.95 26.84 23.57
CA GLY A 142 -23.01 25.72 23.63
C GLY A 142 -21.92 25.80 22.56
N THR A 143 -20.68 26.05 22.98
CA THR A 143 -19.49 25.95 22.11
C THR A 143 -19.32 24.51 21.64
N THR A 144 -19.12 24.31 20.33
CA THR A 144 -18.84 23.01 19.78
C THR A 144 -17.46 22.56 20.23
N LEU A 145 -17.37 21.36 20.81
CA LEU A 145 -16.10 20.72 21.22
C LEU A 145 -15.77 19.56 20.28
N ASP A 146 -14.54 19.56 19.83
CA ASP A 146 -14.01 18.45 19.03
C ASP A 146 -13.38 17.43 19.97
N ILE A 147 -13.93 16.21 20.01
CA ILE A 147 -13.41 15.11 20.81
C ILE A 147 -12.81 14.07 19.86
N LEU A 148 -11.50 13.90 19.92
CA LEU A 148 -10.78 12.86 19.19
C LEU A 148 -10.75 11.57 20.02
N ALA A 149 -11.07 10.43 19.38
CA ALA A 149 -10.92 9.14 20.00
C ALA A 149 -9.43 8.88 20.32
N THR A 150 -9.16 8.23 21.45
CA THR A 150 -7.78 7.87 21.83
C THR A 150 -7.29 6.73 20.94
N PRO A 151 -6.21 6.91 20.16
CA PRO A 151 -5.69 5.85 19.30
C PRO A 151 -5.13 4.68 20.13
N THR A 152 -5.39 3.47 19.67
CA THR A 152 -4.77 2.25 20.19
C THR A 152 -3.26 2.28 19.94
N GLU A 153 -2.52 1.39 20.61
CA GLU A 153 -1.07 1.28 20.38
C GLU A 153 -0.74 0.87 18.94
N LEU A 154 -1.52 -0.03 18.34
CA LEU A 154 -1.38 -0.43 16.94
C LEU A 154 -1.60 0.76 16.00
N GLN A 155 -2.65 1.55 16.24
CA GLN A 155 -2.94 2.75 15.46
C GLN A 155 -1.81 3.77 15.59
N ARG A 156 -1.31 4.03 16.79
CA ARG A 156 -0.13 4.91 17.00
C ARG A 156 1.07 4.42 16.20
N ARG A 157 1.38 3.12 16.30
CA ARG A 157 2.48 2.52 15.53
C ARG A 157 2.30 2.67 14.03
N ALA A 158 1.09 2.52 13.50
CA ALA A 158 0.80 2.73 12.09
C ALA A 158 1.01 4.20 11.67
N PHE A 159 0.58 5.17 12.47
CA PHE A 159 0.81 6.59 12.22
C PHE A 159 2.29 6.96 12.29
N ASP A 160 3.05 6.39 13.22
CA ASP A 160 4.51 6.58 13.31
C ASP A 160 5.21 6.08 12.03
N LEU A 161 4.83 4.91 11.53
CA LEU A 161 5.37 4.36 10.28
C LEU A 161 5.03 5.22 9.05
N LEU A 162 3.88 5.89 9.06
CA LEU A 162 3.47 6.82 8.01
C LEU A 162 4.12 8.20 8.16
N GLY A 163 4.75 8.49 9.29
CA GLY A 163 5.34 9.80 9.59
C GLY A 163 4.29 10.91 9.74
N VAL A 164 3.06 10.56 10.13
CA VAL A 164 1.96 11.52 10.31
C VAL A 164 1.42 11.44 11.74
N SER A 165 0.88 12.56 12.23
CA SER A 165 0.20 12.60 13.51
C SER A 165 -1.32 12.53 13.31
N PRO A 166 -2.07 11.78 14.14
CA PRO A 166 -3.54 11.74 14.09
C PRO A 166 -4.17 13.03 14.62
N ARG A 167 -3.60 14.18 14.28
CA ARG A 167 -4.20 15.50 14.56
C ARG A 167 -5.15 15.81 13.42
N VAL A 168 -6.40 15.84 13.75
CA VAL A 168 -7.45 16.31 12.82
C VAL A 168 -7.92 17.68 13.29
#